data_017ceec316e62f0e72b30d4b79046ecb
#
_entry.id   017ceec316e62f0e72b30d4b79046ecb
#
_cell.length_a   1.000
_cell.length_b   1.000
_cell.length_c   1.000
_cell.angle_alpha   90.00
_cell.angle_beta   90.00
_cell.angle_gamma   90.00
#
_symmetry.space_group_name_H-M   'P 1'
#
loop_
_entity.id
_entity.type
_entity.pdbx_description
1 polymer ?
#
loop_
_entity_poly.entity_id
_entity_poly.type
_entity_poly.pdbx_seq_one_letter_code
_entity_poly.pdbx_strand_id
1 'polypeptide(L)' 'MDKEMIGNLAGIVWRTLNEKGKLSFEALQRETMLDSESVSTAIGWLARED' A
#
# COMPACT_ATOMS: atom_id res chain seq x y z
N MET A 1 -7.09 -7.06 11.17
CA MET A 1 -6.06 -6.03 10.96
C MET A 1 -6.53 -4.75 11.65
N ASP A 2 -5.75 -4.23 12.57
CA ASP A 2 -6.17 -3.05 13.32
C ASP A 2 -5.75 -1.75 12.60
N LYS A 3 -6.19 -0.63 13.14
CA LYS A 3 -5.92 0.67 12.53
C LYS A 3 -4.43 0.99 12.44
N GLU A 4 -3.67 0.58 13.43
CA GLU A 4 -2.24 0.81 13.44
C GLU A 4 -1.56 0.04 12.32
N MET A 5 -1.92 -1.21 12.15
CA MET A 5 -1.38 -2.03 11.07
C MET A 5 -1.76 -1.48 9.70
N ILE A 6 -3.01 -1.08 9.55
CA ILE A 6 -3.49 -0.51 8.28
C ILE A 6 -2.72 0.77 7.97
N GLY A 7 -2.52 1.62 8.97
CA GLY A 7 -1.76 2.84 8.79
C GLY A 7 -0.32 2.58 8.38
N ASN A 8 0.30 1.57 8.98
CA ASN A 8 1.67 1.20 8.63
C ASN A 8 1.76 0.67 7.21
N LEU A 9 0.81 -0.19 6.82
CA LEU A 9 0.76 -0.73 5.47
C LEU A 9 0.53 0.38 4.45
N ALA A 10 -0.38 1.30 4.76
CA ALA A 10 -0.67 2.43 3.90
C ALA A 10 0.58 3.30 3.72
N GLY A 11 1.34 3.49 4.80
CA GLY A 11 2.59 4.25 4.74
C GLY A 11 3.61 3.62 3.82
N ILE A 12 3.75 2.29 3.90
CA ILE A 12 4.68 1.55 3.04
C ILE A 12 4.29 1.72 1.57
N VAL A 13 3.00 1.52 1.27
CA VAL A 13 2.50 1.65 -0.10
C VAL A 13 2.67 3.08 -0.60
N TRP A 14 2.32 4.05 0.22
CA TRP A 14 2.42 5.46 -0.14
C TRP A 14 3.87 5.84 -0.49
N ARG A 15 4.82 5.45 0.37
CA ARG A 15 6.22 5.75 0.13
C ARG A 15 6.74 5.10 -1.13
N THR A 16 6.34 3.85 -1.37
CA THR A 16 6.77 3.12 -2.55
C THR A 16 6.28 3.82 -3.82
N LEU A 17 5.00 4.22 -3.83
CA LEU A 17 4.45 4.95 -4.97
C LEU A 17 5.10 6.31 -5.15
N ASN A 18 5.42 6.97 -4.04
CA ASN A 18 6.04 8.27 -4.10
C ASN A 18 7.47 8.20 -4.67
N GLU A 19 8.19 7.13 -4.36
CA GLU A 19 9.54 6.94 -4.84
C GLU A 19 9.62 6.39 -6.27
N LYS A 20 8.74 5.44 -6.57
CA LYS A 20 8.79 4.73 -7.86
C LYS A 20 7.84 5.28 -8.92
N GLY A 21 6.90 6.12 -8.52
CA GLY A 21 5.89 6.64 -9.44
C GLY A 21 4.78 5.64 -9.64
N LYS A 22 4.21 5.62 -10.84
CA LYS A 22 3.11 4.72 -11.14
C LYS A 22 3.56 3.27 -11.19
N LEU A 23 2.87 2.41 -10.47
CA LEU A 23 3.14 0.98 -10.45
C LEU A 23 1.85 0.22 -10.64
N SER A 24 1.93 -0.92 -11.33
CA SER A 24 0.82 -1.85 -11.40
C SER A 24 0.65 -2.49 -10.03
N PHE A 25 -0.51 -3.09 -9.81
CA PHE A 25 -0.78 -3.79 -8.55
C PHE A 25 0.29 -4.87 -8.30
N GLU A 26 0.61 -5.65 -9.34
CA GLU A 26 1.61 -6.70 -9.23
C GLU A 26 3.00 -6.15 -8.90
N ALA A 27 3.37 -5.05 -9.55
CA ALA A 27 4.67 -4.42 -9.30
C ALA A 27 4.71 -3.89 -7.86
N LEU A 28 3.61 -3.33 -7.39
CA LEU A 28 3.52 -2.82 -6.03
C LEU A 28 3.69 -3.93 -5.01
N GLN A 29 3.08 -5.09 -5.27
CA GLN A 29 3.27 -6.26 -4.41
C GLN A 29 4.74 -6.66 -4.35
N ARG A 30 5.39 -6.70 -5.51
CA ARG A 30 6.82 -7.07 -5.58
C ARG A 30 7.70 -6.10 -4.81
N GLU A 31 7.46 -4.81 -5.04
CA GLU A 31 8.30 -3.79 -4.41
C GLU A 31 8.13 -3.71 -2.90
N THR A 32 6.92 -3.93 -2.41
CA THR A 32 6.63 -3.85 -0.99
C THR A 32 6.81 -5.18 -0.27
N MET A 33 6.82 -6.27 -1.03
CA MET A 33 6.86 -7.63 -0.49
C MET A 33 5.64 -7.97 0.37
N LEU A 34 4.54 -7.27 0.13
CA LEU A 34 3.28 -7.51 0.82
C LEU A 34 2.40 -8.42 -0.02
N ASP A 35 1.46 -9.10 0.66
CA ASP A 35 0.51 -9.95 -0.05
C ASP A 35 -0.60 -9.08 -0.66
N SER A 36 -1.41 -9.68 -1.52
CA SER A 36 -2.46 -8.94 -2.22
C SER A 36 -3.49 -8.33 -1.29
N GLU A 37 -3.83 -9.02 -0.21
CA GLU A 37 -4.80 -8.53 0.76
C GLU A 37 -4.28 -7.26 1.45
N SER A 38 -3.01 -7.28 1.85
CA SER A 38 -2.40 -6.14 2.51
C SER A 38 -2.31 -4.94 1.58
N VAL A 39 -1.91 -5.17 0.33
CA VAL A 39 -1.83 -4.09 -0.65
C VAL A 39 -3.20 -3.50 -0.93
N SER A 40 -4.21 -4.37 -1.13
CA SER A 40 -5.58 -3.91 -1.38
C SER A 40 -6.12 -3.09 -0.21
N THR A 41 -5.87 -3.56 1.01
CA THR A 41 -6.31 -2.86 2.22
C THR A 41 -5.65 -1.49 2.32
N ALA A 42 -4.34 -1.44 2.05
CA ALA A 42 -3.60 -0.17 2.12
C ALA A 42 -4.10 0.82 1.08
N ILE A 43 -4.33 0.35 -0.15
CA ILE A 43 -4.84 1.21 -1.21
C ILE A 43 -6.22 1.75 -0.86
N GLY A 44 -7.09 0.88 -0.34
CA GLY A 44 -8.42 1.32 0.08
C GLY A 44 -8.36 2.36 1.17
N TRP A 45 -7.45 2.19 2.12
CA TRP A 45 -7.26 3.15 3.18
C TRP A 45 -6.79 4.50 2.65
N LEU A 46 -5.79 4.47 1.76
CA LEU A 46 -5.26 5.70 1.16
C LEU A 46 -6.32 6.44 0.35
N ALA A 47 -7.15 5.70 -0.38
CA ALA A 47 -8.22 6.29 -1.16
C ALA A 47 -9.24 7.02 -0.29
N ARG A 48 -9.46 6.50 0.92
CA ARG A 48 -10.39 7.13 1.86
C ARG A 48 -9.81 8.38 2.50
N GLU A 49 -8.49 8.35 2.76
CA GLU A 49 -7.82 9.46 3.42
C GLU A 49 -7.54 10.63 2.49
N ASP A 50 -7.48 10.37 1.23
CA ASP A 50 -7.22 11.40 0.23
C ASP A 50 -8.49 12.26 -0.09
#